data_ce1f9422cf2d098743a4a0b5b70c4301
#
_entry.id   ce1f9422cf2d098743a4a0b5b70c4301
#
_cell.length_a   1.000
_cell.length_b   1.000
_cell.length_c   1.000
_cell.angle_alpha   90.00
_cell.angle_beta   90.00
_cell.angle_gamma   90.00
#
_symmetry.space_group_name_H-M   'P 1'
#
loop_
_entity.id
_entity.type
_entity.pdbx_description
1 polymer ?
#
loop_
_entity_poly.entity_id
_entity_poly.type
_entity_poly.pdbx_seq_one_letter_code
_entity_poly.pdbx_strand_id
1 'polypeptide(L)'
;RFQTISSIQKVTDYDEYNLYRMDVKYDYDLDRLIEYGITDNQSFVDAIVKEALPILPVHIKAPDFGCSAFTLQEADGNVLMGRNYDFKRDTSAMLVYCEPKGGYKSVAFAALDNISANIPDVSMKKKLATLTAPFICLDGMNEKGVSIAVLTLDSEPVHQNTGKPVIGTTLVIRLILDRAATT
;
A
#
# COMPACT_ATOMS: atom_id res chain seq x y z
N ARG A 1 11.64 -5.76 11.59
CA ARG A 1 11.73 -5.81 10.11
C ARG A 1 12.15 -7.18 9.60
N PHE A 2 13.12 -7.84 10.23
CA PHE A 2 13.54 -9.19 9.83
C PHE A 2 12.37 -10.20 9.86
N GLN A 3 11.55 -10.18 10.91
CA GLN A 3 10.37 -11.05 11.01
C GLN A 3 9.35 -10.79 9.88
N THR A 4 9.18 -9.54 9.45
CA THR A 4 8.33 -9.20 8.30
C THR A 4 8.89 -9.79 7.01
N ILE A 5 10.19 -9.64 6.75
CA ILE A 5 10.84 -10.24 5.58
C ILE A 5 10.71 -11.77 5.59
N SER A 6 10.87 -12.39 6.76
CA SER A 6 10.76 -13.85 6.91
C SER A 6 9.31 -14.36 6.75
N SER A 7 8.30 -13.49 6.85
CA SER A 7 6.90 -13.84 6.63
C SER A 7 6.49 -13.85 5.16
N ILE A 8 7.34 -13.36 4.24
CA ILE A 8 7.03 -13.30 2.82
C ILE A 8 6.89 -14.72 2.27
N GLN A 9 5.73 -15.00 1.70
CA GLN A 9 5.39 -16.28 1.09
C GLN A 9 4.84 -16.07 -0.31
N LYS A 10 5.25 -16.91 -1.26
CA LYS A 10 4.63 -17.01 -2.57
C LYS A 10 3.31 -17.80 -2.41
N VAL A 11 2.18 -17.20 -2.80
CA VAL A 11 0.85 -17.80 -2.69
C VAL A 11 0.49 -18.54 -3.97
N THR A 12 0.89 -18.01 -5.12
CA THR A 12 0.65 -18.61 -6.44
C THR A 12 1.99 -18.89 -7.11
N ASP A 13 2.02 -19.88 -7.98
CA ASP A 13 3.20 -20.27 -8.73
C ASP A 13 2.92 -20.17 -10.24
N TYR A 14 2.71 -18.93 -10.69
CA TYR A 14 2.62 -18.62 -12.12
C TYR A 14 4.00 -18.33 -12.69
N ASP A 15 4.19 -18.54 -14.00
CA ASP A 15 5.49 -18.37 -14.64
C ASP A 15 5.98 -16.92 -14.63
N GLU A 16 5.08 -15.94 -14.74
CA GLU A 16 5.44 -14.53 -14.92
C GLU A 16 5.04 -13.63 -13.75
N TYR A 17 3.84 -13.81 -13.18
CA TYR A 17 3.28 -12.94 -12.14
C TYR A 17 2.82 -13.75 -10.97
N ASN A 18 3.31 -13.41 -9.80
CA ASN A 18 3.00 -14.14 -8.60
C ASN A 18 2.25 -13.28 -7.59
N LEU A 19 1.38 -13.94 -6.84
CA LEU A 19 0.81 -13.38 -5.64
C LEU A 19 1.69 -13.77 -4.46
N TYR A 20 2.10 -12.78 -3.70
CA TYR A 20 2.82 -12.93 -2.44
C TYR A 20 1.94 -12.53 -1.27
N ARG A 21 2.31 -13.00 -0.09
CA ARG A 21 1.75 -12.56 1.19
C ARG A 21 2.87 -12.08 2.08
N MET A 22 2.61 -11.04 2.86
CA MET A 22 3.51 -10.51 3.88
C MET A 22 2.72 -10.12 5.13
N ASP A 23 3.18 -10.55 6.31
CA ASP A 23 2.68 -10.08 7.59
C ASP A 23 3.63 -9.00 8.13
N VAL A 24 3.12 -7.80 8.30
CA VAL A 24 3.91 -6.68 8.85
C VAL A 24 4.10 -6.89 10.35
N LYS A 25 5.33 -7.10 10.75
CA LYS A 25 5.76 -7.39 12.14
C LYS A 25 6.64 -6.29 12.73
N TYR A 26 6.56 -5.08 12.21
CA TYR A 26 7.23 -3.92 12.76
C TYR A 26 6.24 -2.79 13.00
N ASP A 27 6.48 -2.03 14.04
CA ASP A 27 5.72 -0.81 14.29
C ASP A 27 6.20 0.31 13.35
N TYR A 28 5.25 1.06 12.80
CA TYR A 28 5.48 2.27 12.03
C TYR A 28 4.71 3.44 12.65
N ASP A 29 5.22 4.64 12.45
CA ASP A 29 4.62 5.87 12.95
C ASP A 29 3.96 6.64 11.78
N LEU A 30 2.65 6.45 11.64
CA LEU A 30 1.88 7.08 10.57
C LEU A 30 1.76 8.59 10.77
N ASP A 31 1.69 9.08 12.01
CA ASP A 31 1.61 10.50 12.31
C ASP A 31 2.91 11.20 11.87
N ARG A 32 4.06 10.59 12.16
CA ARG A 32 5.35 11.10 11.70
C ARG A 32 5.46 11.12 10.17
N LEU A 33 4.92 10.11 9.47
CA LEU A 33 4.87 10.10 8.02
C LEU A 33 4.00 11.23 7.45
N ILE A 34 2.88 11.52 8.09
CA ILE A 34 1.97 12.61 7.70
C ILE A 34 2.62 13.96 7.98
N GLU A 35 3.22 14.14 9.15
CA GLU A 35 3.89 15.38 9.56
C GLU A 35 5.12 15.73 8.71
N TYR A 36 5.76 14.72 8.11
CA TYR A 36 6.90 14.93 7.22
C TYR A 36 6.55 15.88 6.07
N GLY A 37 5.31 15.88 5.61
CA GLY A 37 4.82 16.69 4.51
C GLY A 37 5.42 16.28 3.17
N ILE A 38 4.56 16.04 2.18
CA ILE A 38 4.96 15.60 0.85
C ILE A 38 4.86 16.77 -0.09
N THR A 39 5.96 17.09 -0.79
CA THR A 39 6.00 18.17 -1.79
C THR A 39 5.97 17.62 -3.23
N ASP A 40 6.43 16.38 -3.41
CA ASP A 40 6.49 15.67 -4.68
C ASP A 40 6.58 14.16 -4.46
N ASN A 41 6.63 13.39 -5.55
CA ASN A 41 6.73 11.93 -5.50
C ASN A 41 8.04 11.47 -4.85
N GLN A 42 9.13 12.21 -4.98
CA GLN A 42 10.41 11.82 -4.40
C GLN A 42 10.39 12.00 -2.87
N SER A 43 9.87 13.10 -2.35
CA SER A 43 9.73 13.32 -0.90
C SER A 43 8.81 12.29 -0.26
N PHE A 44 7.77 11.83 -0.97
CA PHE A 44 6.94 10.70 -0.54
C PHE A 44 7.76 9.41 -0.40
N VAL A 45 8.52 9.07 -1.44
CA VAL A 45 9.37 7.87 -1.43
C VAL A 45 10.40 7.94 -0.31
N ASP A 46 11.05 9.09 -0.14
CA ASP A 46 12.05 9.29 0.91
C ASP A 46 11.45 9.12 2.31
N ALA A 47 10.23 9.62 2.54
CA ALA A 47 9.53 9.47 3.82
C ALA A 47 9.22 7.98 4.12
N ILE A 48 8.63 7.24 3.18
CA ILE A 48 8.27 5.83 3.40
C ILE A 48 9.50 4.93 3.50
N VAL A 49 10.55 5.23 2.75
CA VAL A 49 11.83 4.49 2.85
C VAL A 49 12.47 4.73 4.21
N LYS A 50 12.51 5.95 4.67
CA LYS A 50 13.04 6.30 6.00
C LYS A 50 12.28 5.62 7.12
N GLU A 51 10.97 5.49 7.00
CA GLU A 51 10.13 4.78 7.98
C GLU A 51 10.34 3.26 7.94
N ALA A 52 10.31 2.66 6.76
CA ALA A 52 10.44 1.22 6.58
C ALA A 52 11.89 0.73 6.75
N LEU A 53 12.86 1.50 6.24
CA LEU A 53 14.27 1.15 6.06
C LEU A 53 15.21 2.26 6.55
N PRO A 54 15.26 2.58 7.84
CA PRO A 54 15.98 3.76 8.34
C PRO A 54 17.49 3.80 8.03
N ILE A 55 18.06 2.74 7.47
CA ILE A 55 19.51 2.59 7.25
C ILE A 55 19.89 2.37 5.77
N LEU A 56 18.93 2.15 4.87
CA LEU A 56 19.25 1.76 3.47
C LEU A 56 18.65 2.73 2.45
N PRO A 57 19.45 3.30 1.54
CA PRO A 57 18.94 4.09 0.42
C PRO A 57 18.32 3.17 -0.65
N VAL A 58 17.01 3.23 -0.81
CA VAL A 58 16.27 2.58 -1.89
C VAL A 58 15.67 3.66 -2.77
N HIS A 59 15.88 3.55 -4.09
CA HIS A 59 15.29 4.48 -5.05
C HIS A 59 14.04 3.86 -5.68
N ILE A 60 12.90 4.53 -5.58
CA ILE A 60 11.60 4.08 -6.08
C ILE A 60 11.02 5.17 -6.99
N LYS A 61 10.45 4.77 -8.13
CA LYS A 61 9.83 5.68 -9.10
C LYS A 61 8.30 5.54 -9.04
N ALA A 62 7.58 6.66 -9.05
CA ALA A 62 6.12 6.66 -9.04
C ALA A 62 5.53 6.29 -10.43
N PRO A 63 4.48 5.47 -10.50
CA PRO A 63 3.85 5.01 -11.73
C PRO A 63 2.54 5.74 -12.08
N ASP A 64 2.06 5.52 -13.34
CA ASP A 64 0.73 5.92 -13.83
C ASP A 64 -0.28 4.78 -13.61
N PHE A 65 -1.56 5.08 -13.37
CA PHE A 65 -2.58 4.10 -12.98
C PHE A 65 -3.84 4.11 -13.84
N GLY A 66 -4.41 2.92 -14.07
CA GLY A 66 -5.78 2.70 -14.50
C GLY A 66 -6.48 1.74 -13.53
N CYS A 67 -7.76 1.98 -13.21
CA CYS A 67 -8.45 1.20 -12.17
C CYS A 67 -9.96 1.22 -12.33
N SER A 68 -10.63 0.16 -11.84
CA SER A 68 -12.07 0.12 -11.63
C SER A 68 -12.43 -0.48 -10.27
N ALA A 69 -13.53 -0.04 -9.70
CA ALA A 69 -14.08 -0.60 -8.47
C ALA A 69 -15.60 -0.51 -8.48
N PHE A 70 -16.24 -1.44 -7.76
CA PHE A 70 -17.68 -1.43 -7.55
C PHE A 70 -18.02 -2.00 -6.17
N THR A 71 -19.20 -1.65 -5.67
CA THR A 71 -19.78 -2.25 -4.48
C THR A 71 -21.09 -2.92 -4.84
N LEU A 72 -21.36 -4.06 -4.22
CA LEU A 72 -22.62 -4.79 -4.32
C LEU A 72 -23.14 -5.06 -2.91
N GLN A 73 -24.44 -4.92 -2.73
CA GLN A 73 -25.11 -5.33 -1.50
C GLN A 73 -25.80 -6.67 -1.74
N GLU A 74 -25.52 -7.64 -0.90
CA GLU A 74 -26.20 -8.93 -0.89
C GLU A 74 -27.59 -8.80 -0.22
N ALA A 75 -28.46 -9.79 -0.47
CA ALA A 75 -29.82 -9.79 0.07
C ALA A 75 -29.88 -9.85 1.62
N ASP A 76 -28.84 -10.36 2.25
CA ASP A 76 -28.67 -10.42 3.71
C ASP A 76 -28.10 -9.14 4.32
N GLY A 77 -27.82 -8.12 3.49
CA GLY A 77 -27.30 -6.83 3.90
C GLY A 77 -25.76 -6.72 3.90
N ASN A 78 -25.04 -7.81 3.61
CA ASN A 78 -23.58 -7.76 3.45
C ASN A 78 -23.21 -6.90 2.24
N VAL A 79 -22.10 -6.20 2.34
CA VAL A 79 -21.54 -5.39 1.24
C VAL A 79 -20.26 -6.03 0.75
N LEU A 80 -20.23 -6.32 -0.55
CA LEU A 80 -19.05 -6.78 -1.25
C LEU A 80 -18.42 -5.63 -2.03
N MET A 81 -17.12 -5.53 -2.01
CA MET A 81 -16.34 -4.62 -2.85
C MET A 81 -15.54 -5.44 -3.86
N GLY A 82 -15.77 -5.19 -5.14
CA GLY A 82 -14.95 -5.69 -6.23
C GLY A 82 -14.02 -4.59 -6.74
N ARG A 83 -12.78 -4.97 -7.08
CA ARG A 83 -11.76 -4.03 -7.51
C ARG A 83 -10.85 -4.66 -8.54
N ASN A 84 -10.62 -3.95 -9.65
CA ASN A 84 -9.64 -4.29 -10.65
C ASN A 84 -8.56 -3.21 -10.73
N TYR A 85 -7.30 -3.63 -10.69
CA TYR A 85 -6.13 -2.79 -10.82
C TYR A 85 -5.53 -3.00 -12.21
N ASP A 86 -5.80 -2.07 -13.11
CA ASP A 86 -5.35 -2.11 -14.49
C ASP A 86 -4.02 -1.36 -14.61
N PHE A 87 -2.95 -2.12 -14.49
CA PHE A 87 -1.60 -1.61 -14.64
C PHE A 87 -0.78 -2.48 -15.61
N LYS A 88 0.51 -2.26 -15.73
CA LYS A 88 1.36 -3.06 -16.59
C LYS A 88 1.20 -4.55 -16.33
N ARG A 89 1.30 -5.38 -17.38
CA ARG A 89 1.09 -6.82 -17.30
C ARG A 89 2.13 -7.59 -16.50
N ASP A 90 3.23 -6.95 -16.10
CA ASP A 90 4.38 -7.55 -15.45
C ASP A 90 4.51 -7.18 -13.95
N THR A 91 3.39 -6.99 -13.29
CA THR A 91 3.35 -6.69 -11.86
C THR A 91 2.96 -7.91 -11.04
N SER A 92 3.80 -8.30 -10.09
CA SER A 92 3.41 -9.19 -9.00
C SER A 92 2.66 -8.40 -7.93
N ALA A 93 1.69 -9.04 -7.29
CA ALA A 93 0.92 -8.47 -6.21
C ALA A 93 1.36 -9.04 -4.86
N MET A 94 1.21 -8.24 -3.81
CA MET A 94 1.43 -8.67 -2.44
C MET A 94 0.23 -8.36 -1.57
N LEU A 95 -0.31 -9.38 -0.93
CA LEU A 95 -1.23 -9.28 0.19
C LEU A 95 -0.45 -8.84 1.43
N VAL A 96 -0.76 -7.67 1.94
CA VAL A 96 -0.10 -7.05 3.08
C VAL A 96 -1.04 -7.08 4.27
N TYR A 97 -0.72 -7.87 5.29
CA TYR A 97 -1.45 -7.94 6.55
C TYR A 97 -0.79 -7.01 7.56
N CYS A 98 -1.56 -6.07 8.09
CA CYS A 98 -1.10 -5.13 9.10
C CYS A 98 -1.87 -5.27 10.41
N GLU A 99 -1.14 -5.17 11.51
CA GLU A 99 -1.64 -5.11 12.88
C GLU A 99 -0.93 -3.96 13.60
N PRO A 100 -1.25 -2.69 13.26
CA PRO A 100 -0.54 -1.55 13.83
C PRO A 100 -0.90 -1.35 15.29
N LYS A 101 0.06 -0.90 16.08
CA LYS A 101 -0.16 -0.57 17.49
C LYS A 101 -1.16 0.58 17.63
N GLY A 102 -2.29 0.30 18.27
CA GLY A 102 -3.35 1.30 18.47
C GLY A 102 -4.20 1.60 17.23
N GLY A 103 -4.06 0.79 16.18
CA GLY A 103 -4.89 0.85 14.97
C GLY A 103 -5.63 -0.45 14.70
N TYR A 104 -6.42 -0.47 13.63
CA TYR A 104 -7.19 -1.64 13.22
C TYR A 104 -6.36 -2.61 12.38
N LYS A 105 -6.62 -3.90 12.55
CA LYS A 105 -6.08 -4.93 11.67
C LYS A 105 -6.63 -4.75 10.27
N SER A 106 -5.80 -5.00 9.27
CA SER A 106 -6.18 -4.82 7.88
C SER A 106 -5.47 -5.78 6.93
N VAL A 107 -6.07 -5.99 5.78
CA VAL A 107 -5.47 -6.63 4.62
C VAL A 107 -5.58 -5.69 3.43
N ALA A 108 -4.53 -5.58 2.65
CA ALA A 108 -4.43 -4.66 1.52
C ALA A 108 -3.57 -5.25 0.40
N PHE A 109 -3.72 -4.74 -0.82
CA PHE A 109 -2.90 -5.12 -1.95
C PHE A 109 -1.87 -4.04 -2.29
N ALA A 110 -0.63 -4.47 -2.49
CA ALA A 110 0.44 -3.67 -3.03
C ALA A 110 0.93 -4.26 -4.36
N ALA A 111 1.16 -3.40 -5.35
CA ALA A 111 1.80 -3.77 -6.60
C ALA A 111 3.33 -3.67 -6.43
N LEU A 112 4.04 -4.78 -6.59
CA LEU A 112 5.47 -4.86 -6.28
C LEU A 112 6.35 -4.12 -7.30
N ASP A 113 5.85 -3.89 -8.52
CA ASP A 113 6.55 -3.07 -9.50
C ASP A 113 6.73 -1.62 -9.02
N ASN A 114 5.76 -1.09 -8.28
CA ASN A 114 5.81 0.27 -7.72
C ASN A 114 7.00 0.51 -6.77
N ILE A 115 7.59 -0.55 -6.24
CA ILE A 115 8.77 -0.51 -5.37
C ILE A 115 9.95 -1.27 -5.97
N SER A 116 9.93 -1.52 -7.28
CA SER A 116 10.97 -2.27 -8.00
C SER A 116 11.28 -3.64 -7.37
N ALA A 117 10.28 -4.30 -6.81
CA ALA A 117 10.39 -5.57 -6.08
C ALA A 117 9.57 -6.71 -6.72
N ASN A 118 9.33 -6.66 -8.01
CA ASN A 118 8.40 -7.55 -8.73
C ASN A 118 8.64 -9.05 -8.52
N ILE A 119 9.87 -9.45 -8.27
CA ILE A 119 10.25 -10.82 -7.88
C ILE A 119 11.11 -10.69 -6.63
N PRO A 120 10.53 -10.63 -5.42
CA PRO A 120 11.28 -10.38 -4.19
C PRO A 120 12.30 -11.46 -3.86
N ASP A 121 12.07 -12.70 -4.31
CA ASP A 121 12.95 -13.83 -4.03
C ASP A 121 14.30 -13.76 -4.74
N VAL A 122 14.42 -12.96 -5.80
CA VAL A 122 15.64 -12.89 -6.64
C VAL A 122 16.80 -12.19 -5.93
N SER A 123 16.54 -11.24 -5.04
CA SER A 123 17.62 -10.55 -4.34
C SER A 123 17.20 -9.97 -2.98
N MET A 124 18.18 -9.89 -2.07
CA MET A 124 17.97 -9.27 -0.76
C MET A 124 17.53 -7.80 -0.89
N LYS A 125 18.03 -7.06 -1.89
CA LYS A 125 17.62 -5.68 -2.13
C LYS A 125 16.13 -5.58 -2.44
N LYS A 126 15.60 -6.44 -3.31
CA LYS A 126 14.17 -6.48 -3.63
C LYS A 126 13.34 -6.90 -2.41
N LYS A 127 13.81 -7.89 -1.68
CA LYS A 127 13.19 -8.34 -0.42
C LYS A 127 13.11 -7.21 0.61
N LEU A 128 14.15 -6.42 0.76
CA LEU A 128 14.17 -5.26 1.65
C LEU A 128 13.21 -4.17 1.17
N ALA A 129 13.12 -3.93 -0.14
CA ALA A 129 12.18 -2.95 -0.70
C ALA A 129 10.72 -3.28 -0.35
N THR A 130 10.36 -4.56 -0.20
CA THR A 130 9.00 -4.96 0.20
C THR A 130 8.59 -4.46 1.59
N LEU A 131 9.53 -4.05 2.44
CA LEU A 131 9.20 -3.42 3.73
C LEU A 131 8.46 -2.09 3.58
N THR A 132 8.49 -1.45 2.41
CA THR A 132 7.69 -0.26 2.11
C THR A 132 6.26 -0.59 1.66
N ALA A 133 5.93 -1.86 1.42
CA ALA A 133 4.63 -2.27 0.90
C ALA A 133 3.42 -1.77 1.71
N PRO A 134 3.44 -1.69 3.05
CA PRO A 134 2.31 -1.16 3.82
C PRO A 134 1.90 0.26 3.42
N PHE A 135 2.83 1.06 2.94
CA PHE A 135 2.65 2.49 2.62
C PHE A 135 2.34 2.76 1.15
N ILE A 136 2.33 1.71 0.31
CA ILE A 136 2.05 1.81 -1.12
C ILE A 136 0.87 0.93 -1.55
N CYS A 137 0.08 0.44 -0.59
CA CYS A 137 -1.15 -0.28 -0.89
C CYS A 137 -2.13 0.62 -1.65
N LEU A 138 -2.85 0.04 -2.59
CA LEU A 138 -3.76 0.74 -3.50
C LEU A 138 -5.22 0.50 -3.17
N ASP A 139 -5.47 -0.49 -2.34
CA ASP A 139 -6.79 -0.86 -1.81
C ASP A 139 -6.62 -1.68 -0.54
N GLY A 140 -7.74 -1.98 0.11
CA GLY A 140 -7.76 -2.85 1.27
C GLY A 140 -9.06 -2.78 2.05
N MET A 141 -9.09 -3.59 3.09
CA MET A 141 -10.17 -3.66 4.06
C MET A 141 -9.60 -3.80 5.47
N ASN A 142 -10.26 -3.17 6.45
CA ASN A 142 -9.92 -3.34 7.85
C ASN A 142 -10.93 -4.21 8.61
N GLU A 143 -10.59 -4.58 9.84
CA GLU A 143 -11.45 -5.42 10.71
C GLU A 143 -12.79 -4.78 11.11
N LYS A 144 -12.98 -3.48 10.85
CA LYS A 144 -14.24 -2.78 11.04
C LYS A 144 -15.16 -2.84 9.81
N GLY A 145 -14.71 -3.50 8.74
CA GLY A 145 -15.44 -3.62 7.48
C GLY A 145 -15.30 -2.40 6.57
N VAL A 146 -14.46 -1.44 6.91
CA VAL A 146 -14.19 -0.31 6.02
C VAL A 146 -13.29 -0.78 4.89
N SER A 147 -13.76 -0.63 3.66
CA SER A 147 -13.02 -0.92 2.42
C SER A 147 -12.72 0.37 1.68
N ILE A 148 -11.55 0.41 1.06
CA ILE A 148 -11.09 1.59 0.29
C ILE A 148 -10.26 1.14 -0.92
N ALA A 149 -10.35 1.89 -2.02
CA ALA A 149 -9.51 1.71 -3.20
C ALA A 149 -9.15 3.05 -3.83
N VAL A 150 -7.95 3.14 -4.38
CA VAL A 150 -7.54 4.25 -5.26
C VAL A 150 -8.10 4.01 -6.65
N LEU A 151 -8.72 5.04 -7.20
CA LEU A 151 -9.11 5.11 -8.61
C LEU A 151 -8.43 6.32 -9.24
N THR A 152 -7.98 6.18 -10.47
CA THR A 152 -7.47 7.31 -11.24
C THR A 152 -8.64 8.13 -11.78
N LEU A 153 -8.59 9.43 -11.56
CA LEU A 153 -9.47 10.40 -12.20
C LEU A 153 -8.64 11.26 -13.14
N ASP A 154 -8.98 11.24 -14.44
CA ASP A 154 -8.37 12.11 -15.42
C ASP A 154 -8.99 13.52 -15.29
N SER A 155 -8.36 14.36 -14.52
CA SER A 155 -8.78 15.73 -14.25
C SER A 155 -7.58 16.64 -14.04
N GLU A 156 -7.79 17.95 -14.22
CA GLU A 156 -6.78 18.94 -13.86
C GLU A 156 -6.43 18.86 -12.36
N PRO A 157 -5.15 19.02 -12.00
CA PRO A 157 -4.73 18.98 -10.61
C PRO A 157 -5.44 20.03 -9.76
N VAL A 158 -6.00 19.62 -8.63
CA VAL A 158 -6.61 20.52 -7.66
C VAL A 158 -5.58 20.84 -6.58
N HIS A 159 -5.05 22.06 -6.59
CA HIS A 159 -4.11 22.53 -5.59
C HIS A 159 -4.86 23.07 -4.36
N GLN A 160 -4.96 22.24 -3.31
CA GLN A 160 -5.54 22.65 -2.04
C GLN A 160 -4.44 23.24 -1.13
N ASN A 161 -4.46 24.54 -0.95
CA ASN A 161 -3.57 25.18 0.02
C ASN A 161 -4.32 25.35 1.36
N THR A 162 -4.23 24.35 2.22
CA THR A 162 -4.92 24.33 3.52
C THR A 162 -4.03 24.70 4.69
N GLY A 163 -2.74 24.98 4.46
CA GLY A 163 -1.73 25.16 5.52
C GLY A 163 -1.42 23.88 6.31
N LYS A 164 -1.99 22.74 5.92
CA LYS A 164 -1.71 21.41 6.52
C LYS A 164 -0.69 20.66 5.68
N PRO A 165 0.03 19.68 6.26
CA PRO A 165 0.92 18.81 5.51
C PRO A 165 0.19 18.09 4.37
N VAL A 166 0.82 18.04 3.20
CA VAL A 166 0.30 17.26 2.07
C VAL A 166 0.58 15.78 2.31
N ILE A 167 -0.41 14.95 2.07
CA ILE A 167 -0.34 13.50 2.25
C ILE A 167 -0.51 12.79 0.90
N GLY A 168 0.35 11.81 0.61
CA GLY A 168 0.24 11.00 -0.61
C GLY A 168 -0.96 10.06 -0.58
N THR A 169 -1.54 9.78 -1.75
CA THR A 169 -2.76 8.98 -1.89
C THR A 169 -2.69 7.62 -1.19
N THR A 170 -1.56 6.92 -1.30
CA THR A 170 -1.40 5.60 -0.66
C THR A 170 -1.27 5.70 0.86
N LEU A 171 -0.78 6.82 1.39
CA LEU A 171 -0.82 7.08 2.83
C LEU A 171 -2.24 7.37 3.32
N VAL A 172 -3.11 7.95 2.50
CA VAL A 172 -4.56 8.08 2.82
C VAL A 172 -5.18 6.70 2.96
N ILE A 173 -4.86 5.76 2.05
CA ILE A 173 -5.29 4.36 2.18
C ILE A 173 -4.85 3.79 3.53
N ARG A 174 -3.58 3.93 3.87
CA ARG A 174 -3.05 3.40 5.14
C ARG A 174 -3.71 4.05 6.35
N LEU A 175 -3.90 5.38 6.33
CA LEU A 175 -4.56 6.12 7.39
C LEU A 175 -5.99 5.63 7.65
N ILE A 176 -6.77 5.43 6.58
CA ILE A 176 -8.16 4.96 6.67
C ILE A 176 -8.19 3.52 7.17
N LEU A 177 -7.35 2.64 6.63
CA LEU A 177 -7.28 1.25 7.09
C LEU A 177 -6.91 1.13 8.55
N ASP A 178 -6.01 1.99 9.05
CA ASP A 178 -5.57 1.93 10.45
C ASP A 178 -6.57 2.58 11.42
N ARG A 179 -7.36 3.58 10.99
CA ARG A 179 -8.06 4.46 11.94
C ARG A 179 -9.56 4.64 11.70
N ALA A 180 -10.09 4.33 10.50
CA ALA A 180 -11.51 4.51 10.24
C ALA A 180 -12.32 3.29 10.72
N ALA A 181 -13.37 3.54 11.48
CA ALA A 181 -14.34 2.53 11.91
C ALA A 181 -15.64 2.56 11.10
N THR A 182 -15.88 3.66 10.38
CA THR A 182 -17.05 3.90 9.52
C THR A 182 -16.62 4.68 8.29
N THR A 183 -17.46 4.67 7.26
CA THR A 183 -17.32 5.50 6.04
C THR A 183 -17.93 6.88 6.24
#